data_874dedcc175cdda0449dac6fc8a4db6c
#
_entry.id   874dedcc175cdda0449dac6fc8a4db6c
#
_cell.length_a   1.000
_cell.length_b   1.000
_cell.length_c   1.000
_cell.angle_alpha   90.00
_cell.angle_beta   90.00
_cell.angle_gamma   90.00
#
_symmetry.space_group_name_H-M   'P 1'
#
loop_
_entity.id
_entity.type
_entity.pdbx_description
1 polymer ?
#
loop_
_entity_poly.entity_id
_entity_poly.type
_entity_poly.pdbx_seq_one_letter_code
_entity_poly.pdbx_strand_id
1 'polypeptide(L)'
;MRKIKELTNGHKCGGRCLGPLTFHTEAVGKLVTLSQNALRASRDVSSFRHGLVFSNRPVVKREKVYLRVERCIMAWHGAIRVGFTNVPPGSTILPSLAIPDLTDQPGYTAMLVPEETCFPGSEIKFWIESDGLLTVRAPNGLKHTAQSVNLDLNRPMWALIDVYGQTATVLLLGSKKKDPFGFHRSSCPLPHTPPNPTECGYVAITDDLVKNIELRKRTEKTRENTKNCPLPCLDNRSNTELETECVVCFSQRADTLLSCGHICMCLQCATRVYDQFGRCPLCRREILGLQECVTH
;
A
#
# COMPACT_ATOMS: atom_id res chain seq x y z
N MET A 1 -5.95 20.52 -27.01
CA MET A 1 -5.59 20.90 -25.65
C MET A 1 -6.74 21.67 -25.01
N ARG A 2 -7.73 20.99 -24.43
CA ARG A 2 -8.79 21.64 -23.65
C ARG A 2 -8.31 21.76 -22.21
N LYS A 3 -8.26 22.99 -21.71
CA LYS A 3 -7.91 23.35 -20.34
C LYS A 3 -8.87 22.69 -19.37
N ILE A 4 -8.36 21.87 -18.47
CA ILE A 4 -9.05 21.46 -17.24
C ILE A 4 -9.16 22.71 -16.37
N LYS A 5 -10.28 23.41 -16.54
CA LYS A 5 -10.62 24.65 -15.85
C LYS A 5 -11.90 24.43 -15.04
N GLU A 6 -11.91 23.46 -14.12
CA GLU A 6 -13.02 23.34 -13.16
C GLU A 6 -12.55 22.56 -11.95
N LEU A 7 -12.24 23.28 -10.91
CA LEU A 7 -12.34 22.98 -9.46
C LEU A 7 -11.44 23.91 -8.63
N THR A 8 -11.46 25.23 -8.96
CA THR A 8 -10.79 26.21 -8.10
C THR A 8 -11.78 27.30 -7.69
N ASN A 9 -12.68 26.97 -6.79
CA ASN A 9 -13.40 28.01 -6.05
C ASN A 9 -12.38 28.79 -5.20
N GLY A 10 -11.99 29.97 -5.68
CA GLY A 10 -11.46 31.05 -4.87
C GLY A 10 -9.95 31.11 -4.64
N HIS A 11 -9.15 30.15 -5.10
CA HIS A 11 -7.69 30.19 -4.85
C HIS A 11 -6.93 30.78 -6.05
N LYS A 12 -6.42 32.01 -5.91
CA LYS A 12 -5.51 32.62 -6.89
C LYS A 12 -4.10 32.07 -6.66
N CYS A 13 -3.73 31.02 -7.38
CA CYS A 13 -2.38 30.49 -7.37
C CYS A 13 -1.45 31.39 -8.17
N GLY A 14 -0.35 31.84 -7.58
CA GLY A 14 0.74 32.48 -8.27
C GLY A 14 1.52 31.52 -9.17
N GLY A 15 2.40 32.04 -10.05
CA GLY A 15 3.17 31.22 -11.01
C GLY A 15 4.09 30.15 -10.41
N ARG A 16 4.27 30.13 -9.11
CA ARG A 16 5.03 29.11 -8.37
C ARG A 16 4.18 27.96 -7.84
N CYS A 17 2.87 27.97 -8.04
CA CYS A 17 1.99 26.89 -7.58
C CYS A 17 1.96 25.74 -8.60
N LEU A 18 2.05 24.50 -8.10
CA LEU A 18 1.89 23.27 -8.87
C LEU A 18 0.42 22.84 -9.04
N GLY A 19 -0.51 23.59 -8.47
CA GLY A 19 -1.93 23.24 -8.38
C GLY A 19 -2.27 22.43 -7.15
N PRO A 20 -3.58 22.27 -6.84
CA PRO A 20 -4.04 21.44 -5.73
C PRO A 20 -3.58 19.99 -5.91
N LEU A 21 -3.23 19.33 -4.81
CA LEU A 21 -2.92 17.92 -4.78
C LEU A 21 -3.75 17.27 -3.67
N THR A 22 -4.67 16.38 -4.06
CA THR A 22 -5.52 15.59 -3.19
C THR A 22 -5.49 14.13 -3.63
N PHE A 23 -6.12 13.25 -2.92
CA PHE A 23 -6.44 11.92 -3.43
C PHE A 23 -7.55 12.01 -4.49
N HIS A 24 -7.52 11.11 -5.47
CA HIS A 24 -8.55 10.97 -6.49
C HIS A 24 -9.81 10.39 -5.86
N THR A 25 -10.98 11.04 -6.09
CA THR A 25 -12.21 10.69 -5.36
C THR A 25 -12.90 9.43 -5.88
N GLU A 26 -12.65 9.03 -7.13
CA GLU A 26 -13.27 7.86 -7.75
C GLU A 26 -12.35 6.63 -7.78
N ALA A 27 -11.04 6.84 -7.93
CA ALA A 27 -10.05 5.77 -7.93
C ALA A 27 -9.59 5.47 -6.50
N VAL A 28 -10.45 4.81 -5.74
CA VAL A 28 -10.25 4.54 -4.32
C VAL A 28 -10.44 3.05 -4.05
N GLY A 29 -9.53 2.47 -3.30
CA GLY A 29 -9.59 1.08 -2.88
C GLY A 29 -10.87 0.77 -2.11
N LYS A 30 -11.39 -0.43 -2.28
CA LYS A 30 -12.71 -0.85 -1.77
C LYS A 30 -12.91 -0.61 -0.26
N LEU A 31 -11.83 -0.62 0.51
CA LEU A 31 -11.86 -0.47 1.97
C LEU A 31 -11.31 0.88 2.45
N VAL A 32 -11.17 1.85 1.54
CA VAL A 32 -10.68 3.18 1.89
C VAL A 32 -11.84 4.17 1.96
N THR A 33 -11.80 5.00 2.99
CA THR A 33 -12.64 6.19 3.13
C THR A 33 -11.76 7.43 3.04
N LEU A 34 -12.16 8.38 2.18
CA LEU A 34 -11.52 9.69 2.09
C LEU A 34 -12.20 10.71 2.98
N SER A 35 -11.43 11.58 3.60
CA SER A 35 -11.90 12.70 4.42
C SER A 35 -11.00 13.93 4.28
N GLN A 36 -11.30 15.00 4.98
CA GLN A 36 -10.54 16.27 4.91
C GLN A 36 -10.33 16.75 3.46
N ASN A 37 -11.44 16.87 2.69
CA ASN A 37 -11.38 17.26 1.27
C ASN A 37 -10.45 16.36 0.44
N ALA A 38 -10.52 15.05 0.66
CA ALA A 38 -9.71 14.04 0.03
C ALA A 38 -8.18 14.18 0.28
N LEU A 39 -7.80 14.75 1.41
CA LEU A 39 -6.41 14.78 1.86
C LEU A 39 -6.06 13.61 2.77
N ARG A 40 -7.04 13.05 3.48
CA ARG A 40 -6.87 11.91 4.37
C ARG A 40 -7.47 10.65 3.74
N ALA A 41 -6.69 9.56 3.72
CA ALA A 41 -7.14 8.24 3.31
C ALA A 41 -7.03 7.28 4.50
N SER A 42 -8.17 6.69 4.89
CA SER A 42 -8.26 5.72 5.99
C SER A 42 -8.74 4.39 5.46
N ARG A 43 -7.95 3.35 5.65
CA ARG A 43 -8.33 1.98 5.33
C ARG A 43 -9.05 1.34 6.52
N ASP A 44 -10.06 0.52 6.24
CA ASP A 44 -10.72 -0.30 7.25
C ASP A 44 -9.69 -1.21 7.96
N VAL A 45 -9.62 -1.09 9.27
CA VAL A 45 -8.62 -1.77 10.12
C VAL A 45 -8.80 -3.28 10.24
N SER A 46 -9.98 -3.79 9.86
CA SER A 46 -10.25 -5.23 9.83
C SER A 46 -9.60 -5.97 8.65
N SER A 47 -8.91 -5.24 7.77
CA SER A 47 -8.14 -5.80 6.64
C SER A 47 -6.80 -5.11 6.51
N PHE A 48 -5.80 -5.79 5.97
CA PHE A 48 -4.48 -5.24 5.65
C PHE A 48 -4.33 -4.80 4.19
N ARG A 49 -5.34 -5.07 3.34
CA ARG A 49 -5.36 -4.86 1.88
C ARG A 49 -6.53 -3.98 1.44
N HIS A 50 -6.66 -3.74 0.12
CA HIS A 50 -7.65 -2.85 -0.50
C HIS A 50 -7.49 -1.38 -0.11
N GLY A 51 -6.24 -0.96 0.13
CA GLY A 51 -5.86 0.39 0.57
C GLY A 51 -5.39 1.33 -0.55
N LEU A 52 -5.61 0.98 -1.83
CA LEU A 52 -5.12 1.76 -2.98
C LEU A 52 -5.77 3.14 -3.08
N VAL A 53 -4.94 4.16 -3.25
CA VAL A 53 -5.36 5.54 -3.60
C VAL A 53 -4.34 6.16 -4.55
N PHE A 54 -4.79 7.17 -5.30
CA PHE A 54 -3.98 7.86 -6.29
C PHE A 54 -4.08 9.37 -6.12
N SER A 55 -3.13 10.11 -6.67
CA SER A 55 -3.26 11.57 -6.74
C SER A 55 -4.34 11.97 -7.75
N ASN A 56 -5.05 13.08 -7.47
CA ASN A 56 -6.13 13.62 -8.33
C ASN A 56 -5.60 14.22 -9.64
N ARG A 57 -4.33 14.59 -9.68
CA ARG A 57 -3.67 15.13 -10.86
C ARG A 57 -2.34 14.42 -11.12
N PRO A 58 -1.83 14.47 -12.34
CA PRO A 58 -0.47 14.04 -12.60
C PRO A 58 0.55 14.84 -11.78
N VAL A 59 1.63 14.16 -11.40
CA VAL A 59 2.84 14.73 -10.82
C VAL A 59 3.96 14.70 -11.86
N VAL A 60 4.95 15.56 -11.72
CA VAL A 60 6.06 15.65 -12.67
C VAL A 60 7.35 15.09 -12.07
N LYS A 61 8.32 14.73 -12.92
CA LYS A 61 9.65 14.25 -12.45
C LYS A 61 10.21 15.22 -11.41
N ARG A 62 10.80 14.66 -10.35
CA ARG A 62 11.39 15.38 -9.22
C ARG A 62 10.38 16.19 -8.38
N GLU A 63 9.07 16.06 -8.63
CA GLU A 63 8.04 16.54 -7.72
C GLU A 63 7.93 15.55 -6.55
N LYS A 64 8.30 16.01 -5.37
CA LYS A 64 8.29 15.21 -4.15
C LYS A 64 6.91 15.28 -3.53
N VAL A 65 6.25 14.14 -3.41
CA VAL A 65 4.98 13.97 -2.72
C VAL A 65 5.27 13.70 -1.24
N TYR A 66 4.52 14.34 -0.35
CA TYR A 66 4.68 14.25 1.09
C TYR A 66 3.44 13.60 1.71
N LEU A 67 3.66 12.59 2.52
CA LEU A 67 2.63 11.89 3.28
C LEU A 67 3.00 11.89 4.76
N ARG A 68 1.99 11.91 5.63
CA ARG A 68 2.13 11.61 7.05
C ARG A 68 1.33 10.36 7.38
N VAL A 69 1.95 9.43 8.07
CA VAL A 69 1.25 8.31 8.69
C VAL A 69 0.55 8.82 9.94
N GLU A 70 -0.78 8.71 10.00
CA GLU A 70 -1.53 9.19 11.15
C GLU A 70 -1.95 8.07 12.09
N ARG A 71 -2.40 6.94 11.55
CA ARG A 71 -2.82 5.81 12.38
C ARG A 71 -2.17 4.51 11.91
N CYS A 72 -1.76 3.71 12.88
CA CYS A 72 -1.25 2.37 12.69
C CYS A 72 -2.03 1.37 13.54
N ILE A 73 -2.09 0.13 13.07
CA ILE A 73 -2.66 -0.99 13.81
C ILE A 73 -1.64 -2.14 13.85
N MET A 74 -1.34 -2.61 15.06
CA MET A 74 -0.33 -3.66 15.29
C MET A 74 -0.84 -5.08 15.00
N ALA A 75 -2.12 -5.23 14.57
CA ALA A 75 -2.67 -6.51 14.17
C ALA A 75 -2.14 -7.03 12.83
N TRP A 76 -1.52 -6.15 12.03
CA TRP A 76 -0.99 -6.45 10.71
C TRP A 76 0.50 -6.14 10.62
N HIS A 77 1.18 -6.85 9.72
CA HIS A 77 2.58 -6.61 9.37
C HIS A 77 2.70 -5.93 8.00
N GLY A 78 3.88 -5.38 7.74
CA GLY A 78 4.16 -4.57 6.58
C GLY A 78 3.64 -3.15 6.74
N ALA A 79 4.08 -2.27 5.86
CA ALA A 79 3.74 -0.86 5.91
C ALA A 79 3.33 -0.34 4.52
N ILE A 80 2.99 0.92 4.48
CA ILE A 80 2.61 1.64 3.27
C ILE A 80 3.55 1.32 2.08
N ARG A 81 2.96 1.22 0.91
CA ARG A 81 3.68 1.15 -0.36
C ARG A 81 3.42 2.40 -1.15
N VAL A 82 4.43 2.92 -1.81
CA VAL A 82 4.32 4.15 -2.61
C VAL A 82 4.94 3.96 -3.97
N GLY A 83 4.40 4.67 -4.95
CA GLY A 83 4.86 4.55 -6.33
C GLY A 83 4.19 5.52 -7.27
N PHE A 84 4.21 5.17 -8.55
CA PHE A 84 3.65 5.98 -9.63
C PHE A 84 3.02 5.10 -10.70
N THR A 85 2.10 5.69 -11.46
CA THR A 85 1.49 5.03 -12.61
C THR A 85 1.33 5.99 -13.79
N ASN A 86 1.47 5.47 -15.02
CA ASN A 86 1.10 6.16 -16.25
C ASN A 86 -0.37 5.92 -16.64
N VAL A 87 -1.05 5.01 -15.96
CA VAL A 87 -2.46 4.72 -16.20
C VAL A 87 -3.29 5.77 -15.47
N PRO A 88 -4.09 6.59 -16.17
CA PRO A 88 -4.93 7.59 -15.52
C PRO A 88 -5.87 6.92 -14.52
N PRO A 89 -5.91 7.38 -13.26
CA PRO A 89 -6.86 6.88 -12.29
C PRO A 89 -8.30 7.12 -12.76
N GLY A 90 -9.15 6.12 -12.59
CA GLY A 90 -10.54 6.18 -13.00
C GLY A 90 -11.41 5.30 -12.13
N SER A 91 -12.70 5.19 -12.47
CA SER A 91 -13.72 4.42 -11.73
C SER A 91 -13.66 2.91 -11.97
N THR A 92 -12.49 2.35 -12.23
CA THR A 92 -12.30 0.90 -12.40
C THR A 92 -12.18 0.20 -11.05
N ILE A 93 -12.57 -1.08 -11.02
CA ILE A 93 -12.37 -1.91 -9.83
C ILE A 93 -10.87 -2.09 -9.63
N LEU A 94 -10.37 -1.54 -8.54
CA LEU A 94 -8.97 -1.64 -8.17
C LEU A 94 -8.67 -3.03 -7.55
N PRO A 95 -7.48 -3.59 -7.80
CA PRO A 95 -7.06 -4.83 -7.17
C PRO A 95 -6.85 -4.66 -5.67
N SER A 96 -6.57 -5.74 -4.99
CA SER A 96 -6.41 -5.71 -3.54
C SER A 96 -5.10 -5.13 -3.07
N LEU A 97 -4.06 -5.19 -3.92
CA LEU A 97 -2.69 -4.81 -3.58
C LEU A 97 -2.04 -3.98 -4.71
N ALA A 98 -1.10 -3.11 -4.35
CA ALA A 98 -0.22 -2.49 -5.35
C ALA A 98 0.85 -3.47 -5.84
N ILE A 99 1.42 -4.24 -4.93
CA ILE A 99 2.45 -5.25 -5.19
C ILE A 99 1.89 -6.61 -4.75
N PRO A 100 1.82 -7.61 -5.62
CA PRO A 100 2.28 -7.60 -7.01
C PRO A 100 1.24 -7.11 -8.03
N ASP A 101 -0.05 -7.01 -7.69
CA ASP A 101 -1.19 -6.95 -8.61
C ASP A 101 -1.08 -5.86 -9.68
N LEU A 102 -0.57 -4.68 -9.31
CA LEU A 102 -0.34 -3.58 -10.26
C LEU A 102 1.09 -3.57 -10.81
N THR A 103 2.10 -3.87 -9.98
CA THR A 103 3.50 -3.80 -10.42
C THR A 103 3.87 -4.83 -11.47
N ASP A 104 3.11 -5.92 -11.59
CA ASP A 104 3.27 -6.90 -12.67
C ASP A 104 2.67 -6.42 -14.00
N GLN A 105 1.97 -5.28 -14.00
CA GLN A 105 1.39 -4.68 -15.18
C GLN A 105 2.26 -3.52 -15.71
N PRO A 106 2.30 -3.29 -17.03
CA PRO A 106 3.00 -2.14 -17.60
C PRO A 106 2.36 -0.83 -17.15
N GLY A 107 3.18 0.19 -16.93
CA GLY A 107 2.74 1.52 -16.52
C GLY A 107 2.57 1.69 -15.00
N TYR A 108 2.99 0.71 -14.20
CA TYR A 108 2.97 0.82 -12.74
C TYR A 108 4.35 0.55 -12.14
N THR A 109 4.68 1.28 -11.10
CA THR A 109 5.84 1.03 -10.25
C THR A 109 5.50 1.35 -8.81
N ALA A 110 5.92 0.52 -7.89
CA ALA A 110 5.78 0.76 -6.46
C ALA A 110 6.91 0.12 -5.68
N MET A 111 7.16 0.62 -4.47
CA MET A 111 8.11 0.03 -3.54
C MET A 111 7.56 0.06 -2.12
N LEU A 112 8.06 -0.84 -1.30
CA LEU A 112 7.79 -0.90 0.13
C LEU A 112 8.49 0.25 0.84
N VAL A 113 7.82 0.85 1.82
CA VAL A 113 8.47 1.70 2.82
C VAL A 113 8.83 0.80 4.01
N PRO A 114 10.06 0.90 4.55
CA PRO A 114 10.45 0.06 5.68
C PRO A 114 9.50 0.23 6.86
N GLU A 115 9.00 -0.88 7.39
CA GLU A 115 7.96 -0.92 8.42
C GLU A 115 8.39 -0.17 9.69
N GLU A 116 9.65 -0.31 10.06
CA GLU A 116 10.26 0.34 11.23
C GLU A 116 10.30 1.87 11.13
N THR A 117 10.08 2.42 9.93
CA THR A 117 10.02 3.88 9.71
C THR A 117 8.59 4.41 9.63
N CYS A 118 7.58 3.53 9.66
CA CYS A 118 6.17 3.86 9.49
C CYS A 118 5.41 3.80 10.82
N PHE A 119 5.62 4.78 11.69
CA PHE A 119 4.91 4.94 12.96
C PHE A 119 4.00 6.18 12.91
N PRO A 120 3.02 6.29 13.80
CA PRO A 120 2.14 7.47 13.84
C PRO A 120 2.94 8.78 13.98
N GLY A 121 2.64 9.75 13.10
CA GLY A 121 3.38 11.02 13.00
C GLY A 121 4.55 11.00 12.00
N SER A 122 4.95 9.84 11.48
CA SER A 122 6.02 9.72 10.48
C SER A 122 5.70 10.48 9.20
N GLU A 123 6.64 11.27 8.71
CA GLU A 123 6.54 11.94 7.41
C GLU A 123 7.44 11.25 6.38
N ILE A 124 6.83 10.79 5.31
CA ILE A 124 7.46 10.10 4.20
C ILE A 124 7.39 11.01 2.98
N LYS A 125 8.45 11.05 2.19
CA LYS A 125 8.44 11.72 0.89
C LYS A 125 8.97 10.80 -0.20
N PHE A 126 8.29 10.82 -1.35
CA PHE A 126 8.66 9.98 -2.48
C PHE A 126 8.53 10.74 -3.81
N TRP A 127 9.33 10.36 -4.78
CA TRP A 127 9.37 10.98 -6.11
C TRP A 127 10.06 10.08 -7.12
N ILE A 128 9.90 10.39 -8.41
CA ILE A 128 10.71 9.83 -9.50
C ILE A 128 11.83 10.82 -9.83
N GLU A 129 13.06 10.34 -9.84
CA GLU A 129 14.22 11.09 -10.30
C GLU A 129 14.22 11.23 -11.84
N SER A 130 15.13 12.04 -12.37
CA SER A 130 15.23 12.28 -13.83
C SER A 130 15.64 11.04 -14.61
N ASP A 131 16.38 10.13 -14.00
CA ASP A 131 16.85 8.85 -14.52
C ASP A 131 15.84 7.70 -14.35
N GLY A 132 14.68 7.98 -13.75
CA GLY A 132 13.63 6.99 -13.55
C GLY A 132 13.71 6.23 -12.23
N LEU A 133 14.63 6.57 -11.33
CA LEU A 133 14.66 5.96 -10.01
C LEU A 133 13.47 6.42 -9.15
N LEU A 134 12.64 5.49 -8.74
CA LEU A 134 11.69 5.70 -7.65
C LEU A 134 12.47 5.85 -6.35
N THR A 135 12.30 6.96 -5.69
CA THR A 135 13.00 7.28 -4.44
C THR A 135 12.00 7.53 -3.33
N VAL A 136 12.24 6.90 -2.19
CA VAL A 136 11.53 7.17 -0.93
C VAL A 136 12.55 7.67 0.09
N ARG A 137 12.19 8.70 0.83
CA ARG A 137 12.94 9.13 2.01
C ARG A 137 12.08 9.00 3.25
N ALA A 138 12.52 8.18 4.17
CA ALA A 138 11.90 7.93 5.45
C ALA A 138 12.20 9.06 6.47
N PRO A 139 11.48 9.12 7.61
CA PRO A 139 11.67 10.13 8.66
C PRO A 139 13.09 10.20 9.21
N ASN A 140 13.76 9.06 9.34
CA ASN A 140 15.16 8.95 9.78
C ASN A 140 16.18 9.51 8.77
N GLY A 141 15.71 10.04 7.61
CA GLY A 141 16.55 10.59 6.55
C GLY A 141 17.12 9.56 5.58
N LEU A 142 16.98 8.26 5.84
CA LEU A 142 17.42 7.21 4.93
C LEU A 142 16.67 7.29 3.61
N LYS A 143 17.40 7.04 2.54
CA LYS A 143 16.92 7.06 1.16
C LYS A 143 16.90 5.63 0.62
N HIS A 144 15.74 5.18 0.19
CA HIS A 144 15.53 3.91 -0.50
C HIS A 144 15.20 4.18 -1.96
N THR A 145 15.76 3.39 -2.86
CA THR A 145 15.57 3.55 -4.31
C THR A 145 15.27 2.23 -4.98
N ALA A 146 14.41 2.28 -6.01
CA ALA A 146 14.12 1.15 -6.87
C ALA A 146 14.02 1.62 -8.33
N GLN A 147 14.38 0.75 -9.27
CA GLN A 147 14.20 1.03 -10.69
C GLN A 147 12.71 1.01 -11.06
N SER A 148 12.26 2.01 -11.83
CA SER A 148 10.89 2.07 -12.33
C SER A 148 10.80 1.52 -13.76
N VAL A 149 11.10 0.25 -13.93
CA VAL A 149 11.27 -0.42 -15.24
C VAL A 149 10.02 -0.34 -16.12
N ASN A 150 8.83 -0.34 -15.49
CA ASN A 150 7.55 -0.38 -16.18
C ASN A 150 6.92 1.01 -16.41
N LEU A 151 7.60 2.10 -16.05
CA LEU A 151 7.05 3.45 -16.10
C LEU A 151 7.65 4.25 -17.28
N ASP A 152 6.79 4.83 -18.12
CA ASP A 152 7.22 5.75 -19.19
C ASP A 152 7.33 7.17 -18.64
N LEU A 153 8.56 7.67 -18.55
CA LEU A 153 8.84 8.99 -17.99
C LEU A 153 8.40 10.16 -18.89
N ASN A 154 8.01 9.91 -20.13
CA ASN A 154 7.54 10.94 -21.07
C ASN A 154 6.01 11.10 -21.04
N ARG A 155 5.32 10.20 -20.35
CA ARG A 155 3.87 10.24 -20.15
C ARG A 155 3.50 10.88 -18.81
N PRO A 156 2.28 11.40 -18.67
CA PRO A 156 1.76 11.83 -17.36
C PRO A 156 1.86 10.70 -16.33
N MET A 157 2.19 11.04 -15.09
CA MET A 157 2.32 10.08 -13.99
C MET A 157 1.47 10.54 -12.83
N TRP A 158 0.75 9.62 -12.20
CA TRP A 158 0.01 9.85 -10.95
C TRP A 158 0.72 9.17 -9.81
N ALA A 159 0.76 9.82 -8.64
CA ALA A 159 1.23 9.17 -7.44
C ALA A 159 0.27 8.04 -7.05
N LEU A 160 0.84 6.88 -6.70
CA LEU A 160 0.15 5.68 -6.23
C LEU A 160 0.55 5.45 -4.77
N ILE A 161 -0.43 5.24 -3.93
CA ILE A 161 -0.24 4.94 -2.51
C ILE A 161 -1.11 3.74 -2.17
N ASP A 162 -0.53 2.72 -1.52
CA ASP A 162 -1.26 1.59 -0.97
C ASP A 162 -1.17 1.65 0.56
N VAL A 163 -2.26 2.03 1.19
CA VAL A 163 -2.40 2.08 2.65
C VAL A 163 -2.50 0.64 3.14
N TYR A 164 -1.34 0.02 3.37
CA TYR A 164 -1.16 -1.42 3.54
C TYR A 164 -0.65 -1.78 4.95
N GLY A 165 -0.93 -3.02 5.34
CA GLY A 165 -0.37 -3.64 6.54
C GLY A 165 -0.75 -2.88 7.81
N GLN A 166 0.25 -2.58 8.64
CA GLN A 166 0.04 -1.81 9.86
C GLN A 166 -0.43 -0.37 9.62
N THR A 167 -0.12 0.24 8.47
CA THR A 167 -0.58 1.60 8.15
C THR A 167 -2.08 1.60 7.90
N ALA A 168 -2.84 2.30 8.74
CA ALA A 168 -4.29 2.39 8.65
C ALA A 168 -4.78 3.73 8.10
N THR A 169 -4.09 4.83 8.38
CA THR A 169 -4.48 6.17 7.92
C THR A 169 -3.27 6.99 7.51
N VAL A 170 -3.38 7.65 6.37
CA VAL A 170 -2.37 8.58 5.86
C VAL A 170 -3.00 9.92 5.52
N LEU A 171 -2.23 10.99 5.72
CA LEU A 171 -2.56 12.36 5.31
C LEU A 171 -1.62 12.79 4.19
N LEU A 172 -2.18 13.26 3.09
CA LEU A 172 -1.43 13.86 1.98
C LEU A 172 -1.10 15.32 2.32
N LEU A 173 0.19 15.59 2.53
CA LEU A 173 0.68 16.92 2.91
C LEU A 173 0.94 17.84 1.71
N GLY A 174 0.72 17.32 0.49
CA GLY A 174 0.98 18.04 -0.75
C GLY A 174 2.29 17.64 -1.42
N SER A 175 2.81 18.52 -2.27
CA SER A 175 4.04 18.24 -3.01
C SER A 175 4.93 19.48 -3.13
N LYS A 176 6.23 19.25 -3.37
CA LYS A 176 7.23 20.29 -3.63
C LYS A 176 8.15 19.86 -4.77
N LYS A 177 8.51 20.83 -5.61
CA LYS A 177 9.50 20.67 -6.67
C LYS A 177 10.50 21.82 -6.61
N LYS A 178 11.79 21.50 -6.75
CA LYS A 178 12.85 22.49 -6.95
C LYS A 178 13.10 22.63 -8.45
N ASP A 179 13.04 23.85 -8.97
CA ASP A 179 13.35 24.12 -10.36
C ASP A 179 14.88 24.21 -10.59
N PRO A 180 15.33 24.25 -11.85
CA PRO A 180 16.77 24.33 -12.16
C PRO A 180 17.45 25.59 -11.59
N PHE A 181 16.69 26.67 -11.37
CA PHE A 181 17.20 27.92 -10.81
C PHE A 181 17.18 27.93 -9.27
N GLY A 182 16.82 26.82 -8.63
CA GLY A 182 16.81 26.71 -7.18
C GLY A 182 15.53 27.16 -6.50
N PHE A 183 14.55 27.70 -7.21
CA PHE A 183 13.27 28.10 -6.64
C PHE A 183 12.39 26.90 -6.31
N HIS A 184 11.65 27.02 -5.22
CA HIS A 184 10.70 25.99 -4.80
C HIS A 184 9.29 26.31 -5.33
N ARG A 185 8.70 25.32 -5.97
CA ARG A 185 7.28 25.27 -6.33
C ARG A 185 6.57 24.27 -5.43
N SER A 186 5.37 24.56 -4.99
CA SER A 186 4.60 23.66 -4.12
C SER A 186 3.15 23.52 -4.60
N SER A 187 2.52 22.42 -4.24
CA SER A 187 1.07 22.28 -4.37
C SER A 187 0.36 23.22 -3.40
N CYS A 188 -0.92 23.51 -3.68
CA CYS A 188 -1.78 24.29 -2.79
C CYS A 188 -3.10 23.54 -2.52
N PRO A 189 -3.76 23.81 -1.38
CA PRO A 189 -3.18 24.36 -0.17
C PRO A 189 -2.21 23.35 0.46
N LEU A 190 -1.15 23.83 1.09
CA LEU A 190 -0.32 22.99 1.95
C LEU A 190 -1.05 22.89 3.29
N PRO A 191 -1.39 21.70 3.77
CA PRO A 191 -1.82 21.57 5.15
C PRO A 191 -0.64 21.89 6.06
N HIS A 192 -0.74 23.01 6.76
CA HIS A 192 0.26 23.45 7.73
C HIS A 192 -0.11 23.04 9.16
N THR A 193 -1.00 22.10 9.32
CA THR A 193 -1.36 21.63 10.67
C THR A 193 -0.27 20.72 11.21
N PRO A 194 0.37 21.09 12.33
CA PRO A 194 1.17 20.14 13.08
C PRO A 194 0.28 18.92 13.41
N PRO A 195 0.86 17.72 13.54
CA PRO A 195 0.08 16.54 13.88
C PRO A 195 -0.69 16.84 15.17
N ASN A 196 -2.02 16.77 15.10
CA ASN A 196 -2.82 16.81 16.31
C ASN A 196 -2.53 15.51 17.07
N PRO A 197 -2.02 15.56 18.31
CA PRO A 197 -1.70 14.37 19.09
C PRO A 197 -2.87 13.39 19.21
N THR A 198 -4.10 13.90 19.13
CA THR A 198 -5.31 13.06 19.19
C THR A 198 -5.65 12.35 17.87
N GLU A 199 -5.09 12.82 16.75
CA GLU A 199 -5.33 12.25 15.43
C GLU A 199 -4.25 11.22 15.02
N CYS A 200 -3.05 11.32 15.59
CA CYS A 200 -1.97 10.39 15.37
C CYS A 200 -1.89 9.38 16.51
N GLY A 201 -1.90 8.08 16.19
CA GLY A 201 -1.81 7.05 17.23
C GLY A 201 -1.99 5.63 16.70
N TYR A 202 -1.88 4.69 17.61
CA TYR A 202 -2.18 3.30 17.32
C TYR A 202 -3.67 3.03 17.53
N VAL A 203 -4.24 2.23 16.62
CA VAL A 203 -5.60 1.73 16.77
C VAL A 203 -5.59 0.62 17.83
N ALA A 204 -6.42 0.76 18.84
CA ALA A 204 -6.58 -0.27 19.87
C ALA A 204 -7.16 -1.56 19.24
N ILE A 205 -6.60 -2.71 19.62
CA ILE A 205 -7.14 -4.01 19.24
C ILE A 205 -8.20 -4.37 20.27
N THR A 206 -9.47 -4.31 19.87
CA THR A 206 -10.62 -4.70 20.70
C THR A 206 -11.11 -6.09 20.29
N ASP A 207 -11.84 -6.77 21.18
CA ASP A 207 -12.44 -8.08 20.87
C ASP A 207 -13.36 -8.04 19.66
N ASP A 208 -14.08 -6.92 19.46
CA ASP A 208 -14.93 -6.72 18.29
C ASP A 208 -14.11 -6.58 17.00
N LEU A 209 -12.96 -5.93 17.07
CA LEU A 209 -12.05 -5.84 15.93
C LEU A 209 -11.47 -7.21 15.58
N VAL A 210 -11.09 -8.02 16.58
CA VAL A 210 -10.61 -9.40 16.38
C VAL A 210 -11.69 -10.22 15.69
N LYS A 211 -12.93 -10.17 16.17
CA LYS A 211 -14.08 -10.87 15.55
C LYS A 211 -14.31 -10.42 14.11
N ASN A 212 -14.23 -9.11 13.85
CA ASN A 212 -14.40 -8.57 12.50
C ASN A 212 -13.28 -9.03 11.55
N ILE A 213 -12.04 -9.08 12.02
CA ILE A 213 -10.89 -9.61 11.27
C ILE A 213 -11.12 -11.09 10.92
N GLU A 214 -11.54 -11.88 11.88
CA GLU A 214 -11.84 -13.31 11.67
C GLU A 214 -13.00 -13.51 10.71
N LEU A 215 -14.07 -12.74 10.86
CA LEU A 215 -15.23 -12.80 9.98
C LEU A 215 -14.85 -12.46 8.53
N ARG A 216 -14.04 -11.42 8.32
CA ARG A 216 -13.55 -11.08 6.97
C ARG A 216 -12.67 -12.15 6.37
N LYS A 217 -11.76 -12.73 7.16
CA LYS A 217 -10.95 -13.88 6.72
C LYS A 217 -11.83 -15.03 6.21
N ARG A 218 -12.91 -15.34 6.91
CA ARG A 218 -13.87 -16.39 6.51
C ARG A 218 -14.62 -16.01 5.22
N THR A 219 -15.13 -14.78 5.11
CA THR A 219 -15.91 -14.33 3.93
C THR A 219 -15.06 -14.18 2.67
N GLU A 220 -13.79 -13.77 2.80
CA GLU A 220 -12.86 -13.69 1.67
C GLU A 220 -12.53 -15.10 1.16
N LYS A 221 -12.28 -16.07 2.06
CA LYS A 221 -12.03 -17.47 1.70
C LYS A 221 -13.21 -18.09 0.94
N THR A 222 -14.46 -17.80 1.33
CA THR A 222 -15.66 -18.30 0.65
C THR A 222 -15.84 -17.71 -0.76
N ARG A 223 -15.45 -16.43 -0.98
CA ARG A 223 -15.57 -15.77 -2.29
C ARG A 223 -14.50 -16.20 -3.30
N GLU A 224 -13.33 -16.58 -2.84
CA GLU A 224 -12.26 -17.12 -3.71
C GLU A 224 -12.63 -18.53 -4.21
N ASN A 225 -13.24 -19.35 -3.36
CA ASN A 225 -13.71 -20.70 -3.73
C ASN A 225 -14.89 -20.70 -4.73
N THR A 226 -15.72 -19.64 -4.75
CA THR A 226 -16.87 -19.58 -5.68
C THR A 226 -16.51 -19.10 -7.09
N LYS A 227 -15.33 -18.54 -7.31
CA LYS A 227 -14.91 -18.09 -8.65
C LYS A 227 -14.31 -19.19 -9.53
N ASN A 228 -13.99 -20.35 -8.99
CA ASN A 228 -13.29 -21.43 -9.71
C ASN A 228 -14.08 -22.73 -9.84
N CYS A 229 -15.42 -22.73 -9.70
CA CYS A 229 -16.20 -23.95 -9.91
C CYS A 229 -17.25 -23.82 -11.00
N PRO A 230 -17.04 -24.38 -12.20
CA PRO A 230 -18.15 -24.71 -13.11
C PRO A 230 -18.65 -26.13 -12.80
N LEU A 231 -19.88 -26.21 -12.25
CA LEU A 231 -20.74 -27.39 -12.04
C LEU A 231 -20.87 -27.92 -10.60
N PRO A 232 -22.09 -28.35 -10.24
CA PRO A 232 -22.46 -28.69 -8.88
C PRO A 232 -22.03 -30.10 -8.50
N CYS A 233 -21.26 -30.24 -7.46
CA CYS A 233 -21.04 -31.51 -6.78
C CYS A 233 -21.77 -31.52 -5.46
N LEU A 234 -22.72 -32.43 -5.37
CA LEU A 234 -23.46 -32.85 -4.20
C LEU A 234 -22.58 -33.64 -3.22
N ASP A 235 -22.75 -33.30 -1.97
CA ASP A 235 -22.71 -34.11 -0.76
C ASP A 235 -21.47 -34.87 -0.26
N ASN A 236 -21.23 -34.52 1.01
CA ASN A 236 -20.81 -35.38 2.13
C ASN A 236 -19.35 -35.88 2.21
N ARG A 237 -18.59 -35.25 3.08
CA ARG A 237 -18.14 -35.81 4.38
C ARG A 237 -17.08 -34.95 5.06
N SER A 238 -17.34 -34.69 6.32
CA SER A 238 -16.44 -34.25 7.37
C SER A 238 -15.01 -34.77 7.23
N ASN A 239 -14.05 -33.82 7.08
CA ASN A 239 -12.83 -33.76 7.91
C ASN A 239 -12.13 -32.41 7.62
N THR A 240 -11.98 -31.63 8.65
CA THR A 240 -11.34 -30.33 8.66
C THR A 240 -9.82 -30.49 8.57
N GLU A 241 -9.27 -30.56 7.39
CA GLU A 241 -7.88 -30.17 7.16
C GLU A 241 -7.87 -28.73 6.65
N LEU A 242 -7.40 -27.82 7.49
CA LEU A 242 -7.19 -26.43 7.14
C LEU A 242 -6.07 -26.35 6.10
N GLU A 243 -6.45 -26.35 4.83
CA GLU A 243 -5.53 -25.98 3.76
C GLU A 243 -5.21 -24.50 3.87
N THR A 244 -4.07 -24.16 4.44
CA THR A 244 -3.60 -22.79 4.54
C THR A 244 -2.77 -22.46 3.31
N GLU A 245 -3.13 -21.37 2.61
CA GLU A 245 -2.34 -20.87 1.47
C GLU A 245 -1.05 -20.18 1.95
N CYS A 246 -0.03 -20.26 1.12
CA CYS A 246 1.25 -19.58 1.37
C CYS A 246 1.05 -18.05 1.51
N VAL A 247 1.44 -17.49 2.65
CA VAL A 247 1.28 -16.05 2.96
C VAL A 247 2.20 -15.14 2.12
N VAL A 248 3.08 -15.72 1.31
CA VAL A 248 4.03 -14.99 0.48
C VAL A 248 3.59 -14.93 -0.98
N CYS A 249 3.28 -16.08 -1.59
CA CYS A 249 2.87 -16.11 -3.01
C CYS A 249 1.35 -16.18 -3.21
N PHE A 250 0.59 -16.62 -2.22
CA PHE A 250 -0.87 -16.80 -2.28
C PHE A 250 -1.35 -17.70 -3.42
N SER A 251 -0.43 -18.50 -4.00
CA SER A 251 -0.69 -19.34 -5.17
C SER A 251 -0.49 -20.83 -4.89
N GLN A 252 0.19 -21.15 -3.81
CA GLN A 252 0.51 -22.52 -3.41
C GLN A 252 0.08 -22.76 -1.96
N ARG A 253 -0.15 -24.02 -1.63
CA ARG A 253 -0.40 -24.44 -0.25
C ARG A 253 0.82 -24.14 0.62
N ALA A 254 0.58 -23.71 1.87
CA ALA A 254 1.62 -23.65 2.88
C ALA A 254 1.89 -25.09 3.38
N ASP A 255 3.05 -25.60 3.07
CA ASP A 255 3.48 -26.98 3.32
C ASP A 255 4.79 -27.07 4.10
N THR A 256 5.36 -25.94 4.48
CA THR A 256 6.67 -25.87 5.12
C THR A 256 6.55 -25.44 6.58
N LEU A 257 6.97 -26.34 7.47
CA LEU A 257 7.08 -26.07 8.91
C LEU A 257 8.36 -25.32 9.21
N LEU A 258 8.23 -24.17 9.83
CA LEU A 258 9.37 -23.38 10.30
C LEU A 258 9.78 -23.77 11.72
N SER A 259 11.05 -23.51 12.08
CA SER A 259 11.59 -23.77 13.43
C SER A 259 10.78 -23.13 14.58
N CYS A 260 9.99 -22.10 14.28
CA CYS A 260 9.08 -21.46 15.25
C CYS A 260 7.71 -22.13 15.38
N GLY A 261 7.44 -23.23 14.64
CA GLY A 261 6.19 -23.98 14.66
C GLY A 261 5.13 -23.48 13.67
N HIS A 262 5.37 -22.44 12.88
CA HIS A 262 4.43 -21.96 11.88
C HIS A 262 4.54 -22.72 10.56
N ILE A 263 3.39 -23.07 9.97
CA ILE A 263 3.25 -23.56 8.60
C ILE A 263 2.48 -22.47 7.84
N CYS A 264 3.21 -21.57 7.17
CA CYS A 264 2.61 -20.38 6.57
C CYS A 264 3.15 -20.10 5.16
N MET A 265 4.07 -20.88 4.66
CA MET A 265 4.69 -20.69 3.36
C MET A 265 4.83 -22.02 2.62
N CYS A 266 4.77 -21.99 1.28
CA CYS A 266 5.21 -23.12 0.47
C CYS A 266 6.75 -23.21 0.51
N LEU A 267 7.31 -24.37 0.19
CA LEU A 267 8.74 -24.62 0.26
C LEU A 267 9.57 -23.61 -0.52
N GLN A 268 9.15 -23.22 -1.73
CA GLN A 268 9.85 -22.22 -2.54
C GLN A 268 9.91 -20.85 -1.87
N CYS A 269 8.81 -20.41 -1.28
CA CYS A 269 8.74 -19.13 -0.58
C CYS A 269 9.51 -19.19 0.74
N ALA A 270 9.41 -20.31 1.47
CA ALA A 270 10.12 -20.52 2.72
C ALA A 270 11.64 -20.49 2.51
N THR A 271 12.15 -21.14 1.49
CA THR A 271 13.57 -21.11 1.12
C THR A 271 14.02 -19.68 0.79
N ARG A 272 13.25 -18.97 -0.05
CA ARG A 272 13.58 -17.58 -0.40
C ARG A 272 13.56 -16.65 0.81
N VAL A 273 12.57 -16.79 1.70
CA VAL A 273 12.48 -15.99 2.93
C VAL A 273 13.60 -16.33 3.90
N TYR A 274 13.98 -17.61 4.00
CA TYR A 274 15.13 -18.04 4.79
C TYR A 274 16.43 -17.41 4.31
N ASP A 275 16.70 -17.47 3.01
CA ASP A 275 17.93 -16.94 2.40
C ASP A 275 18.02 -15.40 2.44
N GLN A 276 16.89 -14.71 2.26
CA GLN A 276 16.88 -13.25 2.14
C GLN A 276 16.64 -12.53 3.47
N PHE A 277 15.84 -13.10 4.36
CA PHE A 277 15.37 -12.42 5.57
C PHE A 277 15.65 -13.19 6.85
N GLY A 278 15.74 -14.51 6.80
CA GLY A 278 16.03 -15.38 7.93
C GLY A 278 14.98 -15.36 9.05
N ARG A 279 13.79 -14.79 8.83
CA ARG A 279 12.75 -14.60 9.87
C ARG A 279 11.37 -15.01 9.39
N CYS A 280 10.61 -15.65 10.30
CA CYS A 280 9.22 -16.04 10.07
C CYS A 280 8.34 -14.81 9.79
N PRO A 281 7.55 -14.79 8.69
CA PRO A 281 6.69 -13.65 8.36
C PRO A 281 5.54 -13.44 9.35
N LEU A 282 5.16 -14.46 10.13
CA LEU A 282 4.08 -14.35 11.12
C LEU A 282 4.55 -13.88 12.50
N CYS A 283 5.64 -14.50 13.03
CA CYS A 283 6.08 -14.22 14.40
C CYS A 283 7.47 -13.59 14.49
N ARG A 284 8.15 -13.37 13.37
CA ARG A 284 9.50 -12.75 13.25
C ARG A 284 10.62 -13.47 14.00
N ARG A 285 10.36 -14.65 14.56
CA ARG A 285 11.42 -15.50 15.11
C ARG A 285 12.36 -15.91 13.98
N GLU A 286 13.61 -16.03 14.31
CA GLU A 286 14.65 -16.52 13.40
C GLU A 286 14.31 -17.92 12.89
N ILE A 287 14.44 -18.13 11.59
CA ILE A 287 14.23 -19.42 10.96
C ILE A 287 15.57 -20.16 11.03
N LEU A 288 15.65 -21.16 11.91
CA LEU A 288 16.86 -21.96 12.09
C LEU A 288 16.87 -23.20 11.17
N GLY A 289 15.75 -23.50 10.53
CA GLY A 289 15.59 -24.62 9.61
C GLY A 289 14.19 -24.69 9.03
N LEU A 290 14.07 -25.37 7.88
CA LEU A 290 12.84 -25.62 7.14
C LEU A 290 12.57 -27.13 7.13
N GLN A 291 11.34 -27.54 7.34
CA GLN A 291 10.89 -28.92 7.23
C GLN A 291 9.65 -28.98 6.35
N GLU A 292 9.72 -29.69 5.25
CA GLU A 292 8.58 -29.93 4.37
C GLU A 292 7.59 -30.90 5.06
N CYS A 293 6.33 -30.50 5.13
CA CYS A 293 5.25 -31.35 5.61
C CYS A 293 4.77 -32.21 4.44
N VAL A 294 5.30 -33.42 4.31
CA VAL A 294 4.81 -34.41 3.33
C VAL A 294 3.43 -34.89 3.79
N THR A 295 2.39 -34.48 3.09
CA THR A 295 1.07 -35.06 3.25
C THR A 295 1.04 -36.39 2.50
N HIS A 296 0.92 -37.49 3.26
CA HIS A 296 0.60 -38.81 2.69
C HIS A 296 -0.88 -38.92 2.37
#